data_85cc60e52b59de09892756b23b53780f
#
_entry.id   85cc60e52b59de09892756b23b53780f
#
_cell.length_a   1.000
_cell.length_b   1.000
_cell.length_c   1.000
_cell.angle_alpha   90.00
_cell.angle_beta   90.00
_cell.angle_gamma   90.00
#
_symmetry.space_group_name_H-M   'P 1'
#
loop_
_entity.id
_entity.type
_entity.pdbx_description
1 polymer ?
#
loop_
_entity_poly.entity_id
_entity_poly.type
_entity_poly.pdbx_seq_one_letter_code
_entity_poly.pdbx_strand_id
1 'polypeptide(L)'
;MKKNIITGLVLLVWGSVFYSCTSEKTVQADFDIIPLPQHVEKISSDKGFELAGTTSIVYPEGDEAMKRNAEFLSGYIAGQTGKKLDVTDKKVEKNAIVLSTGLDDKNPEAYRLVVGDNNISIQGASAAGVFYGIQTLRKAMADTEHGNVVYPAVEINDFPRFSYRGVHLDVSRHFFPADSIKRFIDMLALHNINRLHWHLTDDQGWRIEIKKRPELTTIGSKRAKTVIGRNSGEYDNVEYGGFYTQDEARDIVKYLKSAVKFSTTLK
;
A
#
# COMPACT_ATOMS: atom_id res chain seq x y z
N MET A 1 88.21 -3.94 -7.71
CA MET A 1 87.06 -4.84 -7.69
C MET A 1 86.18 -4.53 -6.48
N LYS A 2 85.06 -3.80 -6.63
CA LYS A 2 84.10 -3.51 -5.56
C LYS A 2 82.75 -4.07 -5.99
N LYS A 3 82.26 -5.06 -5.24
CA LYS A 3 80.93 -5.65 -5.42
C LYS A 3 79.87 -4.71 -4.76
N ASN A 4 78.92 -4.23 -5.55
CA ASN A 4 77.75 -3.53 -5.04
C ASN A 4 76.65 -4.58 -4.75
N ILE A 5 76.23 -4.64 -3.50
CA ILE A 5 75.06 -5.42 -3.06
C ILE A 5 73.88 -4.45 -3.10
N ILE A 6 72.89 -4.72 -3.96
CA ILE A 6 71.62 -4.01 -4.01
C ILE A 6 70.66 -4.74 -3.09
N THR A 7 70.33 -4.09 -1.98
CA THR A 7 69.33 -4.58 -1.03
C THR A 7 67.94 -4.15 -1.55
N GLY A 8 67.16 -5.07 -2.07
CA GLY A 8 65.77 -4.81 -2.44
C GLY A 8 64.87 -4.73 -1.24
N LEU A 9 64.27 -3.57 -1.02
CA LEU A 9 63.24 -3.32 0.02
C LEU A 9 61.89 -3.75 -0.54
N VAL A 10 61.37 -4.89 -0.07
CA VAL A 10 59.98 -5.33 -0.38
C VAL A 10 59.04 -4.64 0.56
N LEU A 11 58.30 -3.66 0.06
CA LEU A 11 57.20 -2.98 0.77
C LEU A 11 55.95 -3.89 0.68
N LEU A 12 55.67 -4.56 1.79
CA LEU A 12 54.36 -5.27 2.03
C LEU A 12 53.29 -4.21 2.31
N VAL A 13 52.49 -3.86 1.30
CA VAL A 13 51.26 -3.06 1.49
C VAL A 13 50.19 -4.00 2.02
N TRP A 14 49.94 -3.98 3.33
CA TRP A 14 48.76 -4.57 3.94
C TRP A 14 47.58 -3.69 3.59
N GLY A 15 46.79 -4.10 2.59
CA GLY A 15 45.49 -3.53 2.30
C GLY A 15 44.52 -3.88 3.41
N SER A 16 44.31 -2.95 4.36
CA SER A 16 43.23 -3.03 5.33
C SER A 16 41.90 -2.88 4.59
N VAL A 17 41.25 -4.00 4.29
CA VAL A 17 39.86 -4.00 3.82
C VAL A 17 39.02 -3.57 5.03
N PHE A 18 38.71 -2.30 5.14
CA PHE A 18 37.69 -1.82 6.04
C PHE A 18 36.33 -2.37 5.56
N TYR A 19 35.90 -3.48 6.13
CA TYR A 19 34.50 -3.85 6.11
C TYR A 19 33.76 -2.77 6.90
N SER A 20 33.24 -1.78 6.20
CA SER A 20 32.27 -0.87 6.77
C SER A 20 31.00 -1.68 7.05
N CYS A 21 30.85 -2.17 8.28
CA CYS A 21 29.59 -2.65 8.78
C CYS A 21 28.68 -1.42 8.88
N THR A 22 27.95 -1.11 7.82
CA THR A 22 26.80 -0.20 7.93
C THR A 22 25.79 -0.93 8.78
N SER A 23 25.68 -0.60 10.06
CA SER A 23 24.57 -1.05 10.89
C SER A 23 23.28 -0.57 10.23
N GLU A 24 22.46 -1.50 9.75
CA GLU A 24 21.14 -1.14 9.23
C GLU A 24 20.40 -0.34 10.30
N LYS A 25 19.92 0.83 9.93
CA LYS A 25 19.18 1.70 10.85
C LYS A 25 17.90 1.00 11.28
N THR A 26 17.76 0.72 12.57
CA THR A 26 16.53 0.18 13.14
C THR A 26 15.55 1.31 13.43
N VAL A 27 14.34 1.22 12.91
CA VAL A 27 13.27 2.20 13.12
C VAL A 27 12.15 1.53 13.90
N GLN A 28 11.64 2.24 14.90
CA GLN A 28 10.49 1.81 15.69
C GLN A 28 9.21 2.15 14.93
N ALA A 29 8.32 1.18 14.76
CA ALA A 29 6.99 1.39 14.25
C ALA A 29 6.13 2.14 15.29
N ASP A 30 5.20 2.98 14.81
CA ASP A 30 4.33 3.77 15.66
C ASP A 30 2.86 3.57 15.25
N PHE A 31 2.01 3.22 16.21
CA PHE A 31 0.57 3.03 16.02
C PHE A 31 -0.26 4.30 16.27
N ASP A 32 0.37 5.46 16.45
CA ASP A 32 -0.31 6.76 16.38
C ASP A 32 -0.54 7.16 14.91
N ILE A 33 -1.55 6.53 14.32
CA ILE A 33 -1.84 6.55 12.88
C ILE A 33 -3.19 7.19 12.56
N ILE A 34 -3.40 7.59 11.32
CA ILE A 34 -4.69 8.14 10.83
C ILE A 34 -5.32 7.16 9.81
N PRO A 35 -6.57 6.71 10.00
CA PRO A 35 -7.43 6.90 11.20
C PRO A 35 -6.84 6.23 12.44
N LEU A 36 -7.07 6.82 13.62
CA LEU A 36 -6.67 6.22 14.89
C LEU A 36 -7.56 5.00 15.18
N PRO A 37 -6.98 3.83 15.52
CA PRO A 37 -7.76 2.67 15.93
C PRO A 37 -8.59 2.93 17.20
N GLN A 38 -9.74 2.25 17.34
CA GLN A 38 -10.67 2.44 18.45
C GLN A 38 -10.03 2.12 19.80
N HIS A 39 -9.26 1.01 19.87
CA HIS A 39 -8.57 0.58 21.07
C HIS A 39 -7.15 0.16 20.73
N VAL A 40 -6.19 0.74 21.45
CA VAL A 40 -4.76 0.39 21.38
C VAL A 40 -4.28 0.17 22.79
N GLU A 41 -3.89 -1.06 23.11
CA GLU A 41 -3.37 -1.44 24.43
C GLU A 41 -1.92 -1.90 24.32
N LYS A 42 -1.02 -1.29 25.10
CA LYS A 42 0.37 -1.72 25.14
C LYS A 42 0.47 -3.01 25.96
N ILE A 43 1.06 -4.03 25.35
CA ILE A 43 1.37 -5.29 26.04
C ILE A 43 2.71 -5.10 26.78
N SER A 44 2.78 -5.60 28.00
CA SER A 44 4.03 -5.58 28.79
C SER A 44 5.04 -6.57 28.20
N SER A 45 5.75 -6.13 27.17
CA SER A 45 6.88 -6.84 26.57
C SER A 45 7.95 -5.82 26.16
N ASP A 46 9.20 -6.13 26.50
CA ASP A 46 10.32 -5.23 26.26
C ASP A 46 10.92 -5.34 24.85
N LYS A 47 10.53 -6.36 24.07
CA LYS A 47 11.21 -6.68 22.80
C LYS A 47 10.44 -6.27 21.55
N GLY A 48 9.11 -6.47 21.56
CA GLY A 48 8.33 -6.29 20.34
C GLY A 48 8.72 -7.27 19.22
N PHE A 49 8.22 -7.04 18.01
CA PHE A 49 8.47 -7.88 16.83
C PHE A 49 9.42 -7.20 15.86
N GLU A 50 10.58 -7.79 15.62
CA GLU A 50 11.53 -7.35 14.60
C GLU A 50 11.16 -7.95 13.24
N LEU A 51 10.89 -7.10 12.27
CA LEU A 51 10.58 -7.49 10.90
C LEU A 51 11.89 -7.83 10.15
N ALA A 52 12.17 -9.12 10.03
CA ALA A 52 13.34 -9.63 9.32
C ALA A 52 12.98 -10.03 7.86
N GLY A 53 13.96 -10.07 6.97
CA GLY A 53 13.79 -10.61 5.62
C GLY A 53 13.39 -12.09 5.56
N THR A 54 13.58 -12.82 6.67
CA THR A 54 13.17 -14.22 6.87
C THR A 54 11.77 -14.37 7.47
N THR A 55 11.08 -13.26 7.77
CA THR A 55 9.69 -13.29 8.26
C THR A 55 8.77 -13.85 7.19
N SER A 56 7.88 -14.77 7.56
CA SER A 56 6.87 -15.32 6.66
C SER A 56 5.50 -14.69 6.91
N ILE A 57 4.70 -14.54 5.85
CA ILE A 57 3.29 -14.16 5.96
C ILE A 57 2.47 -15.43 5.75
N VAL A 58 1.71 -15.81 6.78
CA VAL A 58 0.93 -17.04 6.81
C VAL A 58 -0.55 -16.73 6.62
N TYR A 59 -1.22 -17.47 5.73
CA TYR A 59 -2.66 -17.36 5.48
C TYR A 59 -3.32 -18.75 5.54
N PRO A 60 -4.65 -18.85 5.74
CA PRO A 60 -5.34 -20.14 5.79
C PRO A 60 -5.30 -20.88 4.45
N GLU A 61 -5.02 -22.19 4.49
CA GLU A 61 -4.98 -23.06 3.31
C GLU A 61 -6.29 -22.97 2.49
N GLY A 62 -6.17 -22.83 1.17
CA GLY A 62 -7.30 -22.78 0.24
C GLY A 62 -8.09 -21.47 0.24
N ASP A 63 -7.73 -20.48 1.06
CA ASP A 63 -8.41 -19.16 1.09
C ASP A 63 -7.75 -18.15 0.14
N GLU A 64 -8.29 -18.06 -1.08
CA GLU A 64 -7.79 -17.14 -2.10
C GLU A 64 -7.94 -15.64 -1.73
N ALA A 65 -8.91 -15.28 -0.88
CA ALA A 65 -9.05 -13.91 -0.42
C ALA A 65 -7.96 -13.54 0.58
N MET A 66 -7.63 -14.47 1.48
CA MET A 66 -6.56 -14.30 2.45
C MET A 66 -5.17 -14.37 1.80
N LYS A 67 -5.01 -15.23 0.78
CA LYS A 67 -3.79 -15.24 -0.05
C LYS A 67 -3.51 -13.87 -0.67
N ARG A 68 -4.52 -13.25 -1.30
CA ARG A 68 -4.39 -11.89 -1.84
C ARG A 68 -4.02 -10.86 -0.78
N ASN A 69 -4.63 -10.93 0.41
CA ASN A 69 -4.27 -10.06 1.53
C ASN A 69 -2.79 -10.24 1.94
N ALA A 70 -2.29 -11.48 1.98
CA ALA A 70 -0.90 -11.79 2.29
C ALA A 70 0.06 -11.27 1.19
N GLU A 71 -0.31 -11.42 -0.08
CA GLU A 71 0.46 -10.89 -1.21
C GLU A 71 0.53 -9.35 -1.19
N PHE A 72 -0.57 -8.65 -0.86
CA PHE A 72 -0.57 -7.21 -0.65
C PHE A 72 0.37 -6.79 0.47
N LEU A 73 0.30 -7.45 1.62
CA LEU A 73 1.18 -7.14 2.74
C LEU A 73 2.65 -7.35 2.36
N SER A 74 2.99 -8.46 1.69
CA SER A 74 4.35 -8.70 1.19
C SER A 74 4.81 -7.60 0.22
N GLY A 75 3.93 -7.16 -0.68
CA GLY A 75 4.20 -6.06 -1.61
C GLY A 75 4.43 -4.72 -0.91
N TYR A 76 3.62 -4.39 0.09
CA TYR A 76 3.78 -3.15 0.88
C TYR A 76 5.09 -3.15 1.67
N ILE A 77 5.42 -4.26 2.33
CA ILE A 77 6.68 -4.41 3.07
C ILE A 77 7.86 -4.29 2.11
N ALA A 78 7.80 -4.97 0.96
CA ALA A 78 8.88 -4.91 -0.03
C ALA A 78 9.10 -3.49 -0.56
N GLY A 79 8.02 -2.73 -0.81
CA GLY A 79 8.09 -1.34 -1.28
C GLY A 79 8.69 -0.38 -0.25
N GLN A 80 8.49 -0.62 1.05
CA GLN A 80 9.00 0.26 2.11
C GLN A 80 10.37 -0.14 2.65
N THR A 81 10.66 -1.45 2.70
CA THR A 81 11.88 -1.95 3.36
C THR A 81 12.87 -2.62 2.42
N GLY A 82 12.48 -2.85 1.16
CA GLY A 82 13.23 -3.68 0.21
C GLY A 82 13.17 -5.19 0.49
N LYS A 83 12.52 -5.62 1.58
CA LYS A 83 12.44 -7.03 2.02
C LYS A 83 11.18 -7.69 1.46
N LYS A 84 11.34 -8.60 0.51
CA LYS A 84 10.22 -9.41 0.00
C LYS A 84 10.03 -10.62 0.90
N LEU A 85 8.94 -10.64 1.66
CA LEU A 85 8.61 -11.73 2.56
C LEU A 85 7.98 -12.92 1.83
N ASP A 86 8.25 -14.12 2.33
CA ASP A 86 7.62 -15.35 1.84
C ASP A 86 6.13 -15.39 2.24
N VAL A 87 5.26 -15.83 1.31
CA VAL A 87 3.82 -15.97 1.51
C VAL A 87 3.47 -17.44 1.44
N THR A 88 2.92 -18.00 2.52
CA THR A 88 2.70 -19.43 2.63
C THR A 88 1.37 -19.76 3.35
N ASP A 89 0.77 -20.89 3.00
CA ASP A 89 -0.37 -21.48 3.72
C ASP A 89 0.07 -22.53 4.77
N LYS A 90 1.38 -22.76 4.87
CA LYS A 90 1.95 -23.69 5.85
C LYS A 90 2.13 -23.01 7.20
N LYS A 91 1.83 -23.74 8.28
CA LYS A 91 2.04 -23.24 9.65
C LYS A 91 3.51 -22.91 9.91
N VAL A 92 3.76 -21.70 10.43
CA VAL A 92 5.06 -21.22 10.87
C VAL A 92 4.93 -20.86 12.37
N GLU A 93 5.80 -21.41 13.22
CA GLU A 93 5.67 -21.26 14.67
C GLU A 93 6.20 -19.90 15.18
N LYS A 94 7.23 -19.36 14.56
CA LYS A 94 7.90 -18.11 14.98
C LYS A 94 8.32 -17.29 13.78
N ASN A 95 8.52 -16.01 13.99
CA ASN A 95 8.92 -15.05 12.96
C ASN A 95 7.93 -15.02 11.80
N ALA A 96 6.63 -14.87 12.13
CA ALA A 96 5.55 -14.87 11.16
C ALA A 96 4.55 -13.74 11.41
N ILE A 97 3.94 -13.26 10.33
CA ILE A 97 2.71 -12.46 10.34
C ILE A 97 1.58 -13.40 9.95
N VAL A 98 0.71 -13.73 10.91
CA VAL A 98 -0.35 -14.70 10.73
C VAL A 98 -1.67 -14.01 10.46
N LEU A 99 -2.26 -14.29 9.31
CA LEU A 99 -3.56 -13.76 8.90
C LEU A 99 -4.63 -14.83 9.11
N SER A 100 -5.76 -14.46 9.74
CA SER A 100 -6.87 -15.38 9.97
C SER A 100 -8.22 -14.63 9.95
N THR A 101 -9.30 -15.38 9.70
CA THR A 101 -10.67 -14.93 9.89
C THR A 101 -11.28 -15.57 11.14
N GLY A 102 -12.55 -15.27 11.44
CA GLY A 102 -13.27 -15.88 12.55
C GLY A 102 -13.23 -15.07 13.84
N LEU A 103 -12.90 -13.77 13.77
CA LEU A 103 -13.17 -12.85 14.87
C LEU A 103 -14.68 -12.75 15.08
N ASP A 104 -15.14 -13.02 16.29
CA ASP A 104 -16.57 -12.89 16.66
C ASP A 104 -16.92 -11.42 16.86
N ASP A 105 -17.30 -10.77 15.76
CA ASP A 105 -17.77 -9.38 15.75
C ASP A 105 -18.90 -9.22 14.72
N LYS A 106 -19.89 -8.39 15.06
CA LYS A 106 -21.02 -8.09 14.16
C LYS A 106 -20.62 -7.22 12.96
N ASN A 107 -19.56 -6.45 13.11
CA ASN A 107 -19.03 -5.64 12.03
C ASN A 107 -18.09 -6.48 11.15
N PRO A 108 -18.42 -6.76 9.88
CA PRO A 108 -17.60 -7.59 9.01
C PRO A 108 -16.22 -6.96 8.69
N GLU A 109 -16.04 -5.69 8.99
CA GLU A 109 -14.77 -4.97 8.79
C GLU A 109 -13.95 -4.87 10.09
N ALA A 110 -14.42 -5.47 11.20
CA ALA A 110 -13.68 -5.52 12.45
C ALA A 110 -12.43 -6.41 12.36
N TYR A 111 -11.39 -6.03 13.09
CA TYR A 111 -10.16 -6.81 13.22
C TYR A 111 -9.54 -6.66 14.62
N ARG A 112 -8.78 -7.68 14.98
CA ARG A 112 -7.85 -7.70 16.11
C ARG A 112 -6.43 -7.89 15.58
N LEU A 113 -5.51 -7.01 15.95
CA LEU A 113 -4.10 -7.09 15.63
C LEU A 113 -3.32 -7.22 16.93
N VAL A 114 -2.47 -8.24 17.03
CA VAL A 114 -1.62 -8.45 18.20
C VAL A 114 -0.18 -8.56 17.73
N VAL A 115 0.68 -7.72 18.28
CA VAL A 115 2.12 -7.78 18.12
C VAL A 115 2.72 -8.40 19.38
N GLY A 116 3.25 -9.60 19.24
CA GLY A 116 4.02 -10.27 20.28
C GLY A 116 5.51 -10.35 19.91
N ASP A 117 6.32 -10.95 20.78
CA ASP A 117 7.78 -11.05 20.55
C ASP A 117 8.17 -11.98 19.39
N ASN A 118 7.34 -12.96 19.09
CA ASN A 118 7.66 -13.98 18.09
C ASN A 118 6.86 -13.85 16.80
N ASN A 119 5.65 -13.32 16.88
CA ASN A 119 4.71 -13.25 15.76
C ASN A 119 3.83 -12.01 15.85
N ILE A 120 3.35 -11.56 14.70
CA ILE A 120 2.21 -10.65 14.58
C ILE A 120 1.01 -11.48 14.15
N SER A 121 -0.14 -11.32 14.80
CA SER A 121 -1.41 -11.91 14.35
C SER A 121 -2.41 -10.83 13.95
N ILE A 122 -3.07 -11.03 12.82
CA ILE A 122 -4.17 -10.18 12.34
C ILE A 122 -5.38 -11.09 12.11
N GLN A 123 -6.38 -10.97 12.97
CA GLN A 123 -7.61 -11.71 12.88
C GLN A 123 -8.76 -10.76 12.53
N GLY A 124 -9.50 -11.04 11.47
CA GLY A 124 -10.66 -10.25 11.06
C GLY A 124 -11.99 -11.01 11.22
N ALA A 125 -13.09 -10.28 11.36
CA ALA A 125 -14.42 -10.86 11.25
C ALA A 125 -14.70 -11.36 9.81
N SER A 126 -13.99 -10.78 8.84
CA SER A 126 -13.96 -11.23 7.44
C SER A 126 -12.59 -10.91 6.82
N ALA A 127 -12.37 -11.32 5.56
CA ALA A 127 -11.19 -10.94 4.81
C ALA A 127 -11.03 -9.40 4.65
N ALA A 128 -12.12 -8.63 4.71
CA ALA A 128 -12.07 -7.18 4.71
C ALA A 128 -11.53 -6.63 6.05
N GLY A 129 -11.93 -7.20 7.18
CA GLY A 129 -11.35 -6.85 8.49
C GLY A 129 -9.86 -7.12 8.53
N VAL A 130 -9.40 -8.28 8.04
CA VAL A 130 -7.96 -8.60 7.93
C VAL A 130 -7.25 -7.55 7.07
N PHE A 131 -7.84 -7.15 5.94
CA PHE A 131 -7.26 -6.11 5.09
C PHE A 131 -7.07 -4.78 5.84
N TYR A 132 -8.04 -4.34 6.65
CA TYR A 132 -7.90 -3.12 7.46
C TYR A 132 -6.86 -3.26 8.56
N GLY A 133 -6.72 -4.44 9.17
CA GLY A 133 -5.62 -4.74 10.07
C GLY A 133 -4.25 -4.64 9.38
N ILE A 134 -4.15 -5.11 8.13
CA ILE A 134 -2.96 -4.94 7.29
C ILE A 134 -2.68 -3.46 7.04
N GLN A 135 -3.69 -2.62 6.75
CA GLN A 135 -3.48 -1.19 6.55
C GLN A 135 -2.99 -0.50 7.84
N THR A 136 -3.45 -0.95 9.01
CA THR A 136 -2.97 -0.48 10.30
C THR A 136 -1.51 -0.83 10.52
N LEU A 137 -1.13 -2.09 10.28
CA LEU A 137 0.27 -2.52 10.37
C LEU A 137 1.18 -1.76 9.38
N ARG A 138 0.70 -1.55 8.15
CA ARG A 138 1.40 -0.78 7.10
C ARG A 138 1.62 0.67 7.51
N LYS A 139 0.60 1.35 8.06
CA LYS A 139 0.70 2.75 8.48
C LYS A 139 1.63 2.93 9.68
N ALA A 140 1.65 1.96 10.58
CA ALA A 140 2.56 1.97 11.72
C ALA A 140 4.03 1.81 11.33
N MET A 141 4.29 1.21 10.16
CA MET A 141 5.64 1.07 9.63
C MET A 141 6.19 2.43 9.24
N ALA A 142 7.24 2.87 9.92
CA ALA A 142 7.93 4.10 9.54
C ALA A 142 8.54 3.97 8.13
N ASP A 143 8.64 5.09 7.43
CA ASP A 143 9.34 5.14 6.14
C ASP A 143 10.83 4.87 6.40
N THR A 144 11.28 3.71 5.97
CA THR A 144 12.65 3.26 6.14
C THR A 144 13.28 3.10 4.77
N GLU A 145 14.14 3.99 4.36
CA GLU A 145 15.02 3.74 3.23
C GLU A 145 15.93 2.53 3.54
N HIS A 146 15.39 1.29 3.44
CA HIS A 146 16.08 0.02 3.64
C HIS A 146 16.54 -0.32 5.08
N GLY A 147 15.82 0.15 6.11
CA GLY A 147 16.12 -0.18 7.51
C GLY A 147 15.38 -1.41 8.05
N ASN A 148 15.77 -1.83 9.27
CA ASN A 148 14.99 -2.78 10.06
C ASN A 148 13.83 -2.08 10.76
N VAL A 149 12.68 -2.74 10.84
CA VAL A 149 11.48 -2.22 11.53
C VAL A 149 11.22 -3.08 12.76
N VAL A 150 11.05 -2.44 13.91
CA VAL A 150 10.60 -3.09 15.14
C VAL A 150 9.22 -2.58 15.48
N TYR A 151 8.24 -3.46 15.56
CA TYR A 151 6.90 -3.17 16.01
C TYR A 151 6.82 -3.34 17.53
N PRO A 152 6.40 -2.33 18.30
CA PRO A 152 6.21 -2.47 19.73
C PRO A 152 5.10 -3.47 20.03
N ALA A 153 5.24 -4.18 21.16
CA ALA A 153 4.23 -5.14 21.61
C ALA A 153 2.92 -4.42 21.95
N VAL A 154 1.85 -4.76 21.23
CA VAL A 154 0.57 -4.05 21.31
C VAL A 154 -0.58 -4.99 20.93
N GLU A 155 -1.73 -4.78 21.55
CA GLU A 155 -3.02 -5.31 21.10
C GLU A 155 -3.90 -4.16 20.58
N ILE A 156 -4.45 -4.32 19.39
CA ILE A 156 -5.36 -3.37 18.75
C ILE A 156 -6.66 -4.09 18.42
N ASN A 157 -7.77 -3.55 18.90
CA ASN A 157 -9.10 -3.96 18.50
C ASN A 157 -9.78 -2.78 17.82
N ASP A 158 -10.15 -2.95 16.54
CA ASP A 158 -10.64 -1.85 15.73
C ASP A 158 -11.74 -2.29 14.76
N PHE A 159 -12.62 -1.37 14.48
CA PHE A 159 -13.66 -1.47 13.46
C PHE A 159 -14.07 -0.08 12.98
N PRO A 160 -14.48 0.08 11.72
CA PRO A 160 -14.88 1.39 11.22
C PRO A 160 -16.22 1.82 11.86
N ARG A 161 -16.26 3.08 12.31
CA ARG A 161 -17.46 3.69 12.87
C ARG A 161 -18.60 3.81 11.87
N PHE A 162 -18.27 4.07 10.58
CA PHE A 162 -19.23 4.22 9.49
C PHE A 162 -19.03 3.14 8.45
N SER A 163 -20.11 2.47 8.05
CA SER A 163 -20.09 1.46 6.98
C SER A 163 -19.88 2.06 5.59
N TYR A 164 -20.25 3.31 5.36
CA TYR A 164 -20.02 4.05 4.14
C TYR A 164 -18.91 5.08 4.33
N ARG A 165 -17.79 4.90 3.65
CA ARG A 165 -16.64 5.81 3.66
C ARG A 165 -16.24 6.09 2.22
N GLY A 166 -16.86 7.13 1.64
CA GLY A 166 -16.79 7.42 0.21
C GLY A 166 -15.95 8.64 -0.14
N VAL A 167 -15.31 8.58 -1.29
CA VAL A 167 -14.64 9.72 -1.93
C VAL A 167 -15.14 9.86 -3.36
N HIS A 168 -15.31 11.10 -3.79
CA HIS A 168 -15.64 11.47 -5.16
C HIS A 168 -14.38 11.94 -5.89
N LEU A 169 -14.13 11.37 -7.08
CA LEU A 169 -13.06 11.80 -7.96
C LEU A 169 -13.64 12.28 -9.28
N ASP A 170 -13.52 13.56 -9.55
CA ASP A 170 -13.95 14.18 -10.81
C ASP A 170 -12.81 14.13 -11.83
N VAL A 171 -12.97 13.28 -12.84
CA VAL A 171 -12.04 13.17 -13.97
C VAL A 171 -12.60 13.84 -15.23
N SER A 172 -13.82 14.37 -15.15
CA SER A 172 -14.46 15.09 -16.24
C SER A 172 -13.84 16.48 -16.46
N ARG A 173 -13.71 17.26 -15.37
CA ARG A 173 -13.09 18.59 -15.42
C ARG A 173 -11.60 18.50 -15.73
N HIS A 174 -10.90 17.55 -15.10
CA HIS A 174 -9.50 17.24 -15.40
C HIS A 174 -9.31 15.73 -15.51
N PHE A 175 -8.82 15.30 -16.67
CA PHE A 175 -8.53 13.88 -16.93
C PHE A 175 -7.27 13.43 -16.21
N PHE A 176 -7.34 12.26 -15.57
CA PHE A 176 -6.20 11.59 -14.96
C PHE A 176 -5.96 10.24 -15.65
N PRO A 177 -4.74 9.90 -16.05
CA PRO A 177 -4.42 8.60 -16.64
C PRO A 177 -4.76 7.42 -15.70
N ALA A 178 -4.98 6.23 -16.27
CA ALA A 178 -5.37 5.03 -15.54
C ALA A 178 -4.44 4.70 -14.35
N ASP A 179 -3.12 4.86 -14.51
CA ASP A 179 -2.15 4.62 -13.45
C ASP A 179 -2.28 5.61 -12.28
N SER A 180 -2.70 6.85 -12.56
CA SER A 180 -2.97 7.83 -11.51
C SER A 180 -4.22 7.46 -10.71
N ILE A 181 -5.23 6.89 -11.37
CA ILE A 181 -6.42 6.36 -10.69
C ILE A 181 -6.07 5.19 -9.79
N LYS A 182 -5.21 4.25 -10.25
CA LYS A 182 -4.74 3.13 -9.43
C LYS A 182 -3.98 3.61 -8.19
N ARG A 183 -3.05 4.57 -8.34
CA ARG A 183 -2.37 5.18 -7.18
C ARG A 183 -3.34 5.86 -6.22
N PHE A 184 -4.36 6.53 -6.75
CA PHE A 184 -5.40 7.14 -5.92
C PHE A 184 -6.19 6.07 -5.12
N ILE A 185 -6.53 4.94 -5.75
CA ILE A 185 -7.17 3.78 -5.09
C ILE A 185 -6.30 3.25 -3.94
N ASP A 186 -4.98 3.15 -4.12
CA ASP A 186 -4.05 2.71 -3.06
C ASP A 186 -4.05 3.67 -1.87
N MET A 187 -4.11 4.97 -2.12
CA MET A 187 -4.25 5.97 -1.06
C MET A 187 -5.60 5.87 -0.34
N LEU A 188 -6.70 5.64 -1.08
CA LEU A 188 -8.01 5.42 -0.47
C LEU A 188 -8.01 4.18 0.43
N ALA A 189 -7.39 3.09 -0.05
CA ALA A 189 -7.23 1.85 0.72
C ALA A 189 -6.44 2.09 2.01
N LEU A 190 -5.33 2.84 1.93
CA LEU A 190 -4.51 3.20 3.08
C LEU A 190 -5.33 3.94 4.17
N HIS A 191 -6.27 4.78 3.78
CA HIS A 191 -7.13 5.53 4.69
C HIS A 191 -8.49 4.85 4.99
N ASN A 192 -8.58 3.54 4.74
CA ASN A 192 -9.77 2.73 5.02
C ASN A 192 -11.05 3.23 4.32
N ILE A 193 -10.93 3.95 3.21
CA ILE A 193 -12.05 4.33 2.34
C ILE A 193 -12.54 3.09 1.59
N ASN A 194 -13.86 2.89 1.52
CA ASN A 194 -14.45 1.69 0.91
C ASN A 194 -15.43 1.98 -0.23
N ARG A 195 -15.56 3.23 -0.65
CA ARG A 195 -16.39 3.65 -1.77
C ARG A 195 -15.67 4.68 -2.62
N LEU A 196 -15.59 4.45 -3.93
CA LEU A 196 -15.13 5.42 -4.91
C LEU A 196 -16.29 5.81 -5.83
N HIS A 197 -16.66 7.08 -5.82
CA HIS A 197 -17.50 7.67 -6.84
C HIS A 197 -16.59 8.24 -7.93
N TRP A 198 -16.47 7.53 -9.02
CA TRP A 198 -15.68 7.93 -10.18
C TRP A 198 -16.56 8.69 -11.17
N HIS A 199 -16.43 10.02 -11.20
CA HIS A 199 -17.25 10.92 -12.02
C HIS A 199 -16.60 11.09 -13.40
N LEU A 200 -17.19 10.39 -14.38
CA LEU A 200 -16.60 10.19 -15.70
C LEU A 200 -17.09 11.18 -16.75
N THR A 201 -18.25 11.83 -16.55
CA THR A 201 -18.91 12.60 -17.58
C THR A 201 -19.55 13.87 -17.05
N ASP A 202 -19.23 14.98 -17.68
CA ASP A 202 -19.83 16.27 -17.44
C ASP A 202 -19.65 17.18 -18.70
N ASP A 203 -20.12 18.42 -18.68
CA ASP A 203 -20.05 19.35 -19.79
C ASP A 203 -18.61 19.70 -20.25
N GLN A 204 -17.60 19.61 -19.34
CA GLN A 204 -16.21 19.88 -19.66
C GLN A 204 -15.47 18.68 -20.29
N GLY A 205 -16.07 17.48 -20.29
CA GLY A 205 -15.47 16.34 -20.95
C GLY A 205 -16.18 15.00 -20.66
N TRP A 206 -16.31 14.22 -21.70
CA TRP A 206 -16.77 12.84 -21.66
C TRP A 206 -15.58 11.89 -21.57
N ARG A 207 -15.43 11.11 -20.49
CA ARG A 207 -14.20 10.36 -20.20
C ARG A 207 -14.31 8.85 -20.34
N ILE A 208 -15.43 8.30 -20.83
CA ILE A 208 -15.61 6.85 -20.98
C ILE A 208 -15.98 6.49 -22.42
N GLU A 209 -15.29 5.52 -23.00
CA GLU A 209 -15.57 5.02 -24.33
C GLU A 209 -16.94 4.33 -24.41
N ILE A 210 -17.77 4.76 -25.37
CA ILE A 210 -18.99 4.09 -25.77
C ILE A 210 -18.86 3.68 -27.23
N LYS A 211 -18.53 2.40 -27.50
CA LYS A 211 -18.21 1.91 -28.85
C LYS A 211 -19.32 2.18 -29.89
N LYS A 212 -20.59 2.22 -29.46
CA LYS A 212 -21.74 2.57 -30.33
C LYS A 212 -21.93 4.07 -30.53
N ARG A 213 -21.17 4.90 -29.87
CA ARG A 213 -21.24 6.36 -29.91
C ARG A 213 -19.83 6.95 -29.86
N PRO A 214 -19.01 6.75 -30.92
CA PRO A 214 -17.60 7.16 -30.91
C PRO A 214 -17.43 8.67 -30.78
N GLU A 215 -18.41 9.47 -31.19
CA GLU A 215 -18.38 10.95 -31.11
C GLU A 215 -18.26 11.43 -29.64
N LEU A 216 -18.75 10.65 -28.67
CA LEU A 216 -18.62 10.99 -27.26
C LEU A 216 -17.15 11.05 -26.80
N THR A 217 -16.26 10.31 -27.46
CA THR A 217 -14.83 10.34 -27.15
C THR A 217 -14.01 11.10 -28.20
N THR A 218 -14.33 11.00 -29.50
CA THR A 218 -13.56 11.71 -30.52
C THR A 218 -13.77 13.23 -30.46
N ILE A 219 -14.94 13.69 -30.03
CA ILE A 219 -15.30 15.12 -29.88
C ILE A 219 -15.49 15.45 -28.38
N GLY A 220 -16.37 14.73 -27.68
CA GLY A 220 -16.80 15.07 -26.35
C GLY A 220 -15.71 14.94 -25.29
N SER A 221 -14.62 14.20 -25.55
CA SER A 221 -13.48 14.11 -24.63
C SER A 221 -12.53 15.30 -24.71
N LYS A 222 -12.71 16.20 -25.65
CA LYS A 222 -11.80 17.32 -25.96
C LYS A 222 -12.45 18.66 -25.71
N ARG A 223 -11.65 19.64 -25.33
CA ARG A 223 -12.02 21.05 -25.30
C ARG A 223 -10.88 21.91 -25.84
N ALA A 224 -11.21 22.97 -26.57
CA ALA A 224 -10.23 23.84 -27.22
C ALA A 224 -9.43 24.70 -26.24
N LYS A 225 -9.97 24.94 -25.03
CA LYS A 225 -9.35 25.80 -24.02
C LYS A 225 -9.93 25.50 -22.63
N THR A 226 -9.17 25.83 -21.61
CA THR A 226 -9.61 25.72 -20.21
C THR A 226 -9.66 27.10 -19.57
N VAL A 227 -10.69 27.36 -18.74
CA VAL A 227 -10.78 28.61 -17.98
C VAL A 227 -9.68 28.66 -16.91
N ILE A 228 -9.00 29.80 -16.80
CA ILE A 228 -7.98 30.07 -15.79
C ILE A 228 -8.66 30.66 -14.55
N GLY A 229 -8.63 29.92 -13.44
CA GLY A 229 -9.31 30.32 -12.21
C GLY A 229 -10.83 30.12 -12.26
N ARG A 230 -11.55 30.71 -11.30
CA ARG A 230 -12.99 30.55 -11.17
C ARG A 230 -13.71 31.74 -11.80
N ASN A 231 -14.48 31.50 -12.87
CA ASN A 231 -15.32 32.51 -13.55
C ASN A 231 -14.56 33.77 -13.99
N SER A 232 -13.27 33.67 -14.29
CA SER A 232 -12.44 34.82 -14.69
C SER A 232 -12.77 35.37 -16.09
N GLY A 233 -13.31 34.52 -16.97
CA GLY A 233 -13.43 34.82 -18.42
C GLY A 233 -12.10 34.67 -19.16
N GLU A 234 -11.00 34.39 -18.52
CA GLU A 234 -9.69 34.13 -19.10
C GLU A 234 -9.49 32.66 -19.41
N TYR A 235 -8.78 32.35 -20.49
CA TYR A 235 -8.55 30.99 -20.96
C TYR A 235 -7.09 30.77 -21.33
N ASP A 236 -6.62 29.51 -21.13
CA ASP A 236 -5.27 29.10 -21.46
C ASP A 236 -5.04 28.91 -22.97
N ASN A 237 -6.10 28.79 -23.75
CA ASN A 237 -6.10 28.54 -25.22
C ASN A 237 -5.30 27.27 -25.59
N VAL A 238 -5.24 26.27 -24.68
CA VAL A 238 -4.59 24.97 -24.90
C VAL A 238 -5.65 23.90 -25.04
N GLU A 239 -5.58 23.12 -26.15
CA GLU A 239 -6.46 21.97 -26.31
C GLU A 239 -6.20 20.96 -25.15
N TYR A 240 -7.27 20.53 -24.51
CA TYR A 240 -7.22 19.58 -23.42
C TYR A 240 -8.19 18.43 -23.65
N GLY A 241 -7.77 17.18 -23.33
CA GLY A 241 -8.62 16.03 -23.54
C GLY A 241 -8.07 14.75 -22.92
N GLY A 242 -8.80 13.67 -23.13
CA GLY A 242 -8.49 12.33 -22.67
C GLY A 242 -9.74 11.55 -22.31
N PHE A 243 -9.68 10.25 -22.43
CA PHE A 243 -10.76 9.35 -22.04
C PHE A 243 -10.18 7.96 -21.70
N TYR A 244 -10.97 7.15 -21.06
CA TYR A 244 -10.65 5.75 -20.79
C TYR A 244 -11.34 4.88 -21.83
N THR A 245 -10.61 3.95 -22.42
CA THR A 245 -11.17 2.84 -23.17
C THR A 245 -11.98 1.94 -22.24
N GLN A 246 -12.89 1.13 -22.79
CA GLN A 246 -13.63 0.16 -21.97
C GLN A 246 -12.69 -0.85 -21.29
N ASP A 247 -11.54 -1.16 -21.89
CA ASP A 247 -10.57 -2.08 -21.33
C ASP A 247 -9.82 -1.44 -20.16
N GLU A 248 -9.38 -0.20 -20.24
CA GLU A 248 -8.80 0.56 -19.14
C GLU A 248 -9.79 0.72 -17.98
N ALA A 249 -11.05 1.03 -18.28
CA ALA A 249 -12.08 1.14 -17.25
C ALA A 249 -12.33 -0.20 -16.54
N ARG A 250 -12.37 -1.32 -17.27
CA ARG A 250 -12.47 -2.65 -16.67
C ARG A 250 -11.27 -2.99 -15.82
N ASP A 251 -10.07 -2.65 -16.26
CA ASP A 251 -8.84 -2.88 -15.52
C ASP A 251 -8.80 -2.10 -14.21
N ILE A 252 -9.19 -0.82 -14.23
CA ILE A 252 -9.33 0.00 -13.03
C ILE A 252 -10.35 -0.61 -12.05
N VAL A 253 -11.53 -1.04 -12.54
CA VAL A 253 -12.54 -1.67 -11.71
C VAL A 253 -12.06 -3.01 -11.14
N LYS A 254 -11.32 -3.80 -11.92
CA LYS A 254 -10.71 -5.05 -11.47
C LYS A 254 -9.66 -4.77 -10.39
N TYR A 255 -8.80 -3.78 -10.60
CA TYR A 255 -7.80 -3.34 -9.62
C TYR A 255 -8.46 -2.91 -8.31
N LEU A 256 -9.48 -2.09 -8.38
CA LEU A 256 -10.24 -1.62 -7.23
C LEU A 256 -10.89 -2.78 -6.44
N LYS A 257 -11.46 -3.77 -7.13
CA LYS A 257 -12.03 -4.97 -6.49
C LYS A 257 -10.97 -5.90 -5.89
N SER A 258 -9.75 -5.89 -6.43
CA SER A 258 -8.64 -6.68 -5.89
C SER A 258 -7.98 -5.99 -4.69
N ALA A 259 -7.85 -4.67 -4.72
CA ALA A 259 -7.21 -3.89 -3.68
C ALA A 259 -8.04 -3.80 -2.38
N VAL A 260 -9.37 -3.82 -2.48
CA VAL A 260 -10.32 -3.86 -1.34
C VAL A 260 -11.66 -4.34 -1.87
N LYS A 261 -12.56 -4.86 -1.02
CA LYS A 261 -13.99 -5.02 -1.40
C LYS A 261 -14.68 -3.66 -1.57
N PHE A 262 -14.15 -2.83 -2.48
CA PHE A 262 -14.81 -1.57 -2.82
C PHE A 262 -16.12 -1.85 -3.58
N SER A 263 -17.18 -1.18 -3.19
CA SER A 263 -18.33 -0.97 -4.05
C SER A 263 -18.09 0.27 -4.89
N THR A 264 -18.11 0.11 -6.21
CA THR A 264 -17.89 1.22 -7.15
C THR A 264 -19.25 1.75 -7.58
N THR A 265 -19.46 3.05 -7.46
CA THR A 265 -20.55 3.74 -8.17
C THR A 265 -19.92 4.50 -9.34
N LEU A 266 -20.23 4.05 -10.55
CA LEU A 266 -19.90 4.78 -11.80
C LEU A 266 -21.09 5.71 -12.11
N LYS A 267 -20.86 6.99 -12.28
CA LYS A 267 -21.80 7.97 -12.83
C LYS A 267 -21.12 8.76 -13.91
#